data_b85be16360b5cba8f0e20088d1041b49
#
_entry.id   b85be16360b5cba8f0e20088d1041b49
#
_cell.length_a   1.000
_cell.length_b   1.000
_cell.length_c   1.000
_cell.angle_alpha   90.00
_cell.angle_beta   90.00
_cell.angle_gamma   90.00
#
_symmetry.space_group_name_H-M   'P 1'
#
loop_
_entity.id
_entity.type
_entity.pdbx_description
1 polymer ?
#
loop_
_entity_poly.entity_id
_entity_poly.type
_entity_poly.pdbx_seq_one_letter_code
_entity_poly.pdbx_strand_id
1 'polypeptide(L)'
;QRSVNFQNAIWGTQITSAGPNQTTISGEPLDIDQGFLFADISVGLLWFSVLDKKNNYYMGGAFSHLNEPLQNHYRKGNGFVASPLYSKLTVHAGGDFAIDRKNSILPGIVSFFQGPHWQLNAGTSFRFNMSKSKYDEQAFQLGLWARLANKESFVEQTTDKKGGVLMDALILSTRFDYHKYGIGLSY
;
A
#
# COMPACT_ATOMS: atom_id res chain seq x y z
N GLN A 1 9.05 7.62 -15.74
CA GLN A 1 9.70 8.96 -15.69
C GLN A 1 8.91 9.84 -14.72
N ARG A 2 9.61 10.51 -13.80
CA ARG A 2 9.06 11.55 -12.93
C ARG A 2 9.74 12.86 -13.25
N SER A 3 8.96 13.94 -13.37
CA SER A 3 9.48 15.29 -13.59
C SER A 3 8.79 16.27 -12.64
N VAL A 4 9.55 17.22 -12.12
CA VAL A 4 9.07 18.29 -11.26
C VAL A 4 9.66 19.59 -11.76
N ASN A 5 8.84 20.63 -11.89
CA ASN A 5 9.31 21.97 -12.24
C ASN A 5 9.59 22.73 -10.94
N PHE A 6 10.87 22.89 -10.62
CA PHE A 6 11.33 23.59 -9.42
C PHE A 6 11.48 25.10 -9.61
N GLN A 7 11.41 25.64 -10.85
CA GLN A 7 11.58 27.05 -11.13
C GLN A 7 10.51 27.94 -10.47
N ASN A 8 9.32 27.39 -10.28
CA ASN A 8 8.20 28.10 -9.64
C ASN A 8 7.92 27.56 -8.22
N ALA A 9 8.79 26.72 -7.68
CA ALA A 9 8.63 26.23 -6.31
C ALA A 9 8.96 27.32 -5.31
N ILE A 10 8.16 27.42 -4.27
CA ILE A 10 8.40 28.31 -3.12
C ILE A 10 8.78 27.42 -1.95
N TRP A 11 9.96 27.65 -1.42
CA TRP A 11 10.51 26.86 -0.32
C TRP A 11 10.15 27.50 1.03
N GLY A 12 10.16 26.71 2.09
CA GLY A 12 9.80 27.19 3.42
C GLY A 12 10.61 28.42 3.89
N THR A 13 11.87 28.49 3.52
CA THR A 13 12.76 29.62 3.78
C THR A 13 12.36 30.90 3.03
N GLN A 14 11.57 30.79 1.98
CA GLN A 14 11.06 31.91 1.18
C GLN A 14 9.67 32.39 1.62
N ILE A 15 9.12 31.83 2.69
CA ILE A 15 7.83 32.26 3.25
C ILE A 15 8.11 33.21 4.40
N THR A 16 7.67 34.45 4.25
CA THR A 16 7.80 35.52 5.26
C THR A 16 6.44 35.83 5.87
N SER A 17 6.43 36.62 6.94
CA SER A 17 5.17 37.13 7.55
C SER A 17 4.32 37.97 6.59
N ALA A 18 4.92 38.50 5.54
CA ALA A 18 4.24 39.29 4.49
C ALA A 18 3.82 38.40 3.28
N GLY A 19 4.09 37.11 3.33
CA GLY A 19 3.80 36.16 2.25
C GLY A 19 5.04 35.59 1.57
N PRO A 20 4.87 34.88 0.44
CA PRO A 20 5.97 34.27 -0.29
C PRO A 20 6.86 35.32 -0.95
N ASN A 21 8.16 35.18 -0.78
CA ASN A 21 9.18 36.06 -1.35
C ASN A 21 10.20 35.25 -2.15
N GLN A 22 10.05 35.26 -3.47
CA GLN A 22 10.92 34.52 -4.39
C GLN A 22 12.31 35.17 -4.55
N THR A 23 12.51 36.40 -4.10
CA THR A 23 13.83 37.05 -4.15
C THR A 23 14.75 36.61 -3.02
N THR A 24 14.21 35.98 -1.97
CA THR A 24 14.99 35.36 -0.90
C THR A 24 15.65 34.08 -1.42
N ILE A 25 16.96 33.92 -1.16
CA ILE A 25 17.67 32.69 -1.51
C ILE A 25 17.05 31.55 -0.73
N SER A 26 16.63 30.51 -1.44
CA SER A 26 15.96 29.35 -0.84
C SER A 26 16.86 28.53 0.13
N GLY A 27 18.18 28.61 -0.06
CA GLY A 27 19.13 27.75 0.66
C GLY A 27 19.13 26.28 0.17
N GLU A 28 18.23 25.95 -0.72
CA GLU A 28 18.19 24.62 -1.31
C GLU A 28 19.21 24.46 -2.43
N PRO A 29 19.76 23.25 -2.66
CA PRO A 29 20.72 23.04 -3.73
C PRO A 29 20.04 23.26 -5.08
N LEU A 30 20.57 24.19 -5.87
CA LEU A 30 20.06 24.53 -7.19
C LEU A 30 20.30 23.46 -8.25
N ASP A 31 21.16 22.47 -7.96
CA ASP A 31 21.51 21.39 -8.88
C ASP A 31 20.54 20.21 -8.73
N ILE A 32 19.27 20.47 -9.02
CA ILE A 32 18.18 19.50 -8.98
C ILE A 32 17.82 19.11 -10.40
N ASP A 33 17.85 17.81 -10.69
CA ASP A 33 17.34 17.31 -11.96
C ASP A 33 15.83 17.48 -12.04
N GLN A 34 15.35 18.15 -13.08
CA GLN A 34 13.90 18.33 -13.33
C GLN A 34 13.18 17.02 -13.64
N GLY A 35 13.93 15.98 -14.00
CA GLY A 35 13.38 14.66 -14.25
C GLY A 35 14.46 13.58 -14.14
N PHE A 36 14.06 12.40 -13.69
CA PHE A 36 14.91 11.22 -13.67
C PHE A 36 14.18 10.00 -14.19
N LEU A 37 14.94 9.08 -14.77
CA LEU A 37 14.48 7.78 -15.22
C LEU A 37 15.11 6.72 -14.33
N PHE A 38 14.29 5.77 -13.88
CA PHE A 38 14.77 4.57 -13.20
C PHE A 38 14.03 3.35 -13.70
N ALA A 39 14.68 2.20 -13.64
CA ALA A 39 14.08 0.90 -13.87
C ALA A 39 13.77 0.27 -12.51
N ASP A 40 12.64 -0.39 -12.40
CA ASP A 40 12.21 -1.12 -11.22
C ASP A 40 11.86 -2.56 -11.60
N ILE A 41 12.46 -3.51 -10.88
CA ILE A 41 12.29 -4.94 -11.12
C ILE A 41 11.50 -5.54 -9.99
N SER A 42 10.42 -6.25 -10.35
CA SER A 42 9.58 -6.97 -9.41
C SER A 42 9.33 -8.39 -9.91
N VAL A 43 9.21 -9.34 -8.98
CA VAL A 43 8.87 -10.73 -9.27
C VAL A 43 7.86 -11.22 -8.25
N GLY A 44 6.93 -12.06 -8.67
CA GLY A 44 5.94 -12.61 -7.75
C GLY A 44 5.43 -13.96 -8.22
N LEU A 45 4.88 -14.70 -7.26
CA LEU A 45 4.25 -15.98 -7.45
C LEU A 45 2.89 -15.99 -6.77
N LEU A 46 1.90 -16.53 -7.46
CA LEU A 46 0.56 -16.77 -6.93
C LEU A 46 0.21 -18.25 -7.11
N TRP A 47 -0.15 -18.88 -6.00
CA TRP A 47 -0.75 -20.21 -6.00
C TRP A 47 -2.26 -20.07 -5.76
N PHE A 48 -3.03 -20.72 -6.60
CA PHE A 48 -4.48 -20.82 -6.45
C PHE A 48 -4.89 -22.28 -6.46
N SER A 49 -5.78 -22.69 -5.55
CA SER A 49 -6.28 -24.05 -5.44
C SER A 49 -7.78 -24.07 -5.21
N VAL A 50 -8.45 -24.96 -5.89
CA VAL A 50 -9.87 -25.24 -5.74
C VAL A 50 -10.00 -26.54 -4.96
N LEU A 51 -10.55 -26.47 -3.75
CA LEU A 51 -10.77 -27.64 -2.89
C LEU A 51 -11.98 -28.43 -3.38
N ASP A 52 -13.05 -27.71 -3.72
CA ASP A 52 -14.28 -28.27 -4.26
C ASP A 52 -15.04 -27.21 -5.09
N LYS A 53 -16.30 -27.50 -5.50
CA LYS A 53 -17.10 -26.59 -6.34
C LYS A 53 -17.40 -25.23 -5.70
N LYS A 54 -17.18 -25.07 -4.40
CA LYS A 54 -17.58 -23.89 -3.62
C LYS A 54 -16.47 -23.32 -2.76
N ASN A 55 -15.39 -24.06 -2.55
CA ASN A 55 -14.30 -23.69 -1.67
C ASN A 55 -13.02 -23.57 -2.46
N ASN A 56 -12.39 -22.42 -2.33
CA ASN A 56 -11.09 -22.17 -2.94
C ASN A 56 -10.22 -21.34 -1.99
N TYR A 57 -8.92 -21.40 -2.21
CA TYR A 57 -7.97 -20.55 -1.51
C TYR A 57 -6.83 -20.16 -2.44
N TYR A 58 -6.18 -19.08 -2.10
CA TYR A 58 -4.99 -18.59 -2.77
C TYR A 58 -3.96 -18.14 -1.76
N MET A 59 -2.70 -18.23 -2.14
CA MET A 59 -1.59 -17.63 -1.45
C MET A 59 -0.57 -17.13 -2.46
N GLY A 60 0.11 -16.07 -2.12
CA GLY A 60 1.11 -15.50 -3.01
C GLY A 60 2.12 -14.64 -2.29
N GLY A 61 3.19 -14.37 -2.99
CA GLY A 61 4.22 -13.46 -2.55
C GLY A 61 4.84 -12.73 -3.73
N ALA A 62 5.28 -11.52 -3.48
CA ALA A 62 5.95 -10.70 -4.47
C ALA A 62 7.11 -9.94 -3.83
N PHE A 63 8.23 -9.90 -4.54
CA PHE A 63 9.36 -9.02 -4.27
C PHE A 63 9.34 -7.88 -5.27
N SER A 64 9.30 -6.66 -4.78
CA SER A 64 9.39 -5.44 -5.57
C SER A 64 10.67 -4.69 -5.21
N HIS A 65 11.13 -3.84 -6.12
CA HIS A 65 12.35 -3.05 -5.95
C HIS A 65 13.60 -3.90 -5.74
N LEU A 66 13.70 -5.04 -6.45
CA LEU A 66 14.84 -5.97 -6.34
C LEU A 66 16.19 -5.33 -6.63
N ASN A 67 16.21 -4.35 -7.52
CA ASN A 67 17.39 -3.59 -7.91
C ASN A 67 17.59 -2.32 -7.10
N GLU A 68 16.81 -2.10 -6.04
CA GLU A 68 16.90 -0.94 -5.14
C GLU A 68 17.12 0.38 -5.89
N PRO A 69 16.21 0.75 -6.82
CA PRO A 69 16.43 1.87 -7.72
C PRO A 69 16.58 3.18 -6.95
N LEU A 70 17.53 4.00 -7.37
CA LEU A 70 17.73 5.33 -6.81
C LEU A 70 16.61 6.26 -7.29
N GLN A 71 15.78 6.75 -6.37
CA GLN A 71 14.73 7.70 -6.63
C GLN A 71 15.13 9.07 -6.06
N ASN A 72 15.99 9.78 -6.75
CA ASN A 72 16.50 11.04 -6.27
C ASN A 72 16.53 12.10 -7.38
N HIS A 73 16.06 13.29 -7.07
CA HIS A 73 16.15 14.47 -7.93
C HIS A 73 17.48 15.21 -7.81
N TYR A 74 18.30 14.87 -6.81
CA TYR A 74 19.62 15.52 -6.59
C TYR A 74 20.68 14.86 -7.44
N ARG A 75 21.52 15.67 -8.11
CA ARG A 75 22.67 15.15 -8.84
C ARG A 75 23.74 14.61 -7.89
N LYS A 76 24.33 13.49 -8.31
CA LYS A 76 25.44 12.84 -7.61
C LYS A 76 26.63 13.82 -7.58
N GLY A 77 27.02 14.31 -6.41
CA GLY A 77 28.20 15.17 -6.27
C GLY A 77 28.07 16.33 -5.25
N ASN A 78 26.86 16.74 -4.91
CA ASN A 78 26.66 17.89 -4.02
C ASN A 78 26.50 17.53 -2.53
N GLY A 79 27.14 16.44 -2.07
CA GLY A 79 27.07 16.02 -0.67
C GLY A 79 25.75 15.35 -0.27
N PHE A 80 24.80 15.25 -1.17
CA PHE A 80 23.52 14.56 -0.92
C PHE A 80 23.67 13.06 -1.18
N VAL A 81 23.34 12.26 -0.18
CA VAL A 81 23.33 10.80 -0.30
C VAL A 81 22.06 10.39 -1.01
N ALA A 82 22.21 9.79 -2.19
CA ALA A 82 21.07 9.17 -2.88
C ALA A 82 20.52 8.06 -1.99
N SER A 83 19.22 8.11 -1.69
CA SER A 83 18.56 7.07 -0.92
C SER A 83 17.99 6.01 -1.88
N PRO A 84 18.47 4.77 -1.82
CA PRO A 84 17.87 3.68 -2.58
C PRO A 84 16.47 3.38 -2.05
N LEU A 85 15.61 2.95 -2.95
CA LEU A 85 14.29 2.45 -2.56
C LEU A 85 14.47 1.05 -1.97
N TYR A 86 14.06 0.86 -0.71
CA TYR A 86 14.14 -0.44 -0.07
C TYR A 86 13.36 -1.51 -0.84
N SER A 87 13.93 -2.69 -0.95
CA SER A 87 13.20 -3.86 -1.44
C SER A 87 11.95 -4.11 -0.60
N LYS A 88 10.85 -4.45 -1.26
CA LYS A 88 9.55 -4.68 -0.63
C LYS A 88 9.12 -6.12 -0.83
N LEU A 89 8.88 -6.83 0.28
CA LEU A 89 8.24 -8.13 0.28
C LEU A 89 6.74 -7.94 0.56
N THR A 90 5.92 -8.51 -0.30
CA THR A 90 4.47 -8.63 -0.09
C THR A 90 4.11 -10.10 0.01
N VAL A 91 3.37 -10.48 1.05
CA VAL A 91 2.82 -11.84 1.20
C VAL A 91 1.33 -11.70 1.41
N HIS A 92 0.54 -12.52 0.73
CA HIS A 92 -0.90 -12.52 0.88
C HIS A 92 -1.47 -13.93 0.80
N ALA A 93 -2.57 -14.15 1.49
CA ALA A 93 -3.36 -15.36 1.41
C ALA A 93 -4.84 -15.04 1.66
N GLY A 94 -5.71 -15.88 1.13
CA GLY A 94 -7.14 -15.74 1.32
C GLY A 94 -7.90 -16.89 0.69
N GLY A 95 -9.22 -16.83 0.80
CA GLY A 95 -10.07 -17.85 0.20
C GLY A 95 -11.54 -17.46 0.21
N ASP A 96 -12.34 -18.29 -0.44
CA ASP A 96 -13.79 -18.27 -0.40
C ASP A 96 -14.27 -19.65 0.09
N PHE A 97 -14.90 -19.66 1.25
CA PHE A 97 -15.37 -20.87 1.91
C PHE A 97 -16.87 -20.80 2.11
N ALA A 98 -17.59 -21.67 1.43
CA ALA A 98 -19.03 -21.76 1.54
C ALA A 98 -19.44 -22.26 2.93
N ILE A 99 -20.27 -21.51 3.63
CA ILE A 99 -20.91 -21.93 4.87
C ILE A 99 -22.17 -22.73 4.53
N ASP A 100 -22.92 -22.26 3.54
CA ASP A 100 -24.11 -22.93 3.06
C ASP A 100 -24.31 -22.69 1.54
N ARG A 101 -25.55 -22.90 1.03
CA ARG A 101 -25.85 -22.72 -0.41
C ARG A 101 -25.80 -21.27 -0.88
N LYS A 102 -25.98 -20.33 0.03
CA LYS A 102 -26.10 -18.89 -0.28
C LYS A 102 -25.02 -18.03 0.35
N ASN A 103 -24.39 -18.55 1.39
CA ASN A 103 -23.48 -17.74 2.20
C ASN A 103 -22.08 -18.32 2.16
N SER A 104 -21.10 -17.44 2.07
CA SER A 104 -19.69 -17.79 2.19
C SER A 104 -18.91 -16.76 3.05
N ILE A 105 -17.80 -17.22 3.58
CA ILE A 105 -16.84 -16.40 4.31
C ILE A 105 -15.57 -16.28 3.48
N LEU A 106 -15.05 -15.06 3.40
CA LEU A 106 -13.86 -14.73 2.63
C LEU A 106 -12.78 -14.16 3.56
N PRO A 107 -12.05 -15.04 4.29
CA PRO A 107 -10.91 -14.59 5.07
C PRO A 107 -9.77 -14.15 4.16
N GLY A 108 -9.01 -13.18 4.62
CA GLY A 108 -7.84 -12.71 3.90
C GLY A 108 -6.82 -12.06 4.80
N ILE A 109 -5.58 -12.14 4.37
CA ILE A 109 -4.44 -11.53 5.00
C ILE A 109 -3.50 -11.00 3.93
N VAL A 110 -2.96 -9.81 4.16
CA VAL A 110 -1.86 -9.28 3.35
C VAL A 110 -0.86 -8.59 4.25
N SER A 111 0.41 -8.89 4.04
CA SER A 111 1.52 -8.31 4.79
C SER A 111 2.52 -7.66 3.85
N PHE A 112 3.04 -6.53 4.26
CA PHE A 112 4.07 -5.77 3.56
C PHE A 112 5.29 -5.57 4.48
N PHE A 113 6.47 -5.77 3.93
CA PHE A 113 7.74 -5.51 4.60
C PHE A 113 8.60 -4.66 3.66
N GLN A 114 9.04 -3.50 4.10
CA GLN A 114 9.87 -2.60 3.31
C GLN A 114 10.82 -1.82 4.23
N GLY A 115 12.12 -2.12 4.16
CA GLY A 115 13.10 -1.57 5.08
C GLY A 115 12.72 -1.84 6.54
N PRO A 116 12.67 -0.83 7.41
CA PRO A 116 12.30 -1.00 8.82
C PRO A 116 10.79 -1.12 9.05
N HIS A 117 9.97 -0.91 8.00
CA HIS A 117 8.52 -0.87 8.11
C HIS A 117 7.87 -2.20 7.75
N TRP A 118 6.88 -2.57 8.54
CA TRP A 118 5.98 -3.65 8.17
C TRP A 118 4.52 -3.26 8.45
N GLN A 119 3.63 -3.83 7.68
CA GLN A 119 2.20 -3.66 7.83
C GLN A 119 1.50 -4.98 7.57
N LEU A 120 0.53 -5.30 8.40
CA LEU A 120 -0.32 -6.47 8.27
C LEU A 120 -1.78 -6.02 8.21
N ASN A 121 -2.50 -6.40 7.16
CA ASN A 121 -3.94 -6.28 7.09
C ASN A 121 -4.53 -7.68 7.15
N ALA A 122 -5.40 -7.94 8.10
CA ALA A 122 -6.08 -9.22 8.26
C ALA A 122 -7.56 -8.98 8.55
N GLY A 123 -8.40 -9.82 7.97
CA GLY A 123 -9.84 -9.69 8.15
C GLY A 123 -10.62 -10.74 7.40
N THR A 124 -11.91 -10.51 7.34
CA THR A 124 -12.82 -11.40 6.65
C THR A 124 -14.01 -10.62 6.11
N SER A 125 -14.58 -11.13 5.01
CA SER A 125 -15.84 -10.65 4.49
C SER A 125 -16.87 -11.77 4.51
N PHE A 126 -18.10 -11.43 4.80
CA PHE A 126 -19.23 -12.32 4.70
C PHE A 126 -19.98 -12.01 3.39
N ARG A 127 -20.18 -13.00 2.56
CA ARG A 127 -20.84 -12.88 1.26
C ARG A 127 -22.21 -13.53 1.28
N PHE A 128 -23.22 -12.78 0.89
CA PHE A 128 -24.60 -13.21 0.72
C PHE A 128 -24.94 -13.28 -0.76
N ASN A 129 -25.18 -14.47 -1.28
CA ASN A 129 -25.66 -14.65 -2.64
C ASN A 129 -27.18 -14.44 -2.66
N MET A 130 -27.61 -13.37 -3.32
CA MET A 130 -29.03 -13.01 -3.41
C MET A 130 -29.71 -13.61 -4.64
N SER A 131 -28.94 -14.14 -5.56
CA SER A 131 -29.43 -14.70 -6.82
C SER A 131 -30.31 -15.92 -6.61
N LYS A 132 -31.44 -15.95 -7.32
CA LYS A 132 -32.34 -17.11 -7.43
C LYS A 132 -32.05 -17.95 -8.67
N SER A 133 -31.30 -17.43 -9.63
CA SER A 133 -31.00 -18.06 -10.92
C SER A 133 -29.49 -18.23 -11.10
N LYS A 134 -29.11 -19.32 -11.79
CA LYS A 134 -27.71 -19.60 -12.15
C LYS A 134 -27.11 -18.57 -13.14
N TYR A 135 -27.97 -17.80 -13.80
CA TYR A 135 -27.59 -16.81 -14.81
C TYR A 135 -27.59 -15.37 -14.29
N ASP A 136 -28.07 -15.14 -13.08
CA ASP A 136 -28.20 -13.79 -12.49
C ASP A 136 -27.42 -13.75 -11.19
N GLU A 137 -26.11 -13.60 -11.32
CA GLU A 137 -25.20 -13.57 -10.18
C GLU A 137 -25.28 -12.21 -9.48
N GLN A 138 -25.93 -12.20 -8.31
CA GLN A 138 -26.00 -11.06 -7.42
C GLN A 138 -25.50 -11.48 -6.04
N ALA A 139 -24.57 -10.70 -5.51
CA ALA A 139 -24.04 -10.94 -4.17
C ALA A 139 -23.77 -9.62 -3.44
N PHE A 140 -24.00 -9.65 -2.15
CA PHE A 140 -23.61 -8.58 -1.24
C PHE A 140 -22.54 -9.10 -0.29
N GLN A 141 -21.53 -8.29 -0.03
CA GLN A 141 -20.44 -8.60 0.89
C GLN A 141 -20.33 -7.53 1.95
N LEU A 142 -20.10 -7.95 3.17
CA LEU A 142 -19.77 -7.10 4.32
C LEU A 142 -18.48 -7.61 4.94
N GLY A 143 -17.47 -6.77 5.04
CA GLY A 143 -16.14 -7.14 5.53
C GLY A 143 -15.68 -6.29 6.69
N LEU A 144 -14.92 -6.91 7.58
CA LEU A 144 -14.24 -6.27 8.70
C LEU A 144 -12.76 -6.65 8.67
N TRP A 145 -11.90 -5.63 8.71
CA TRP A 145 -10.45 -5.78 8.59
C TRP A 145 -9.75 -4.95 9.65
N ALA A 146 -8.66 -5.49 10.17
CA ALA A 146 -7.76 -4.78 11.06
C ALA A 146 -6.42 -4.56 10.37
N ARG A 147 -5.84 -3.37 10.56
CA ARG A 147 -4.51 -3.03 10.11
C ARG A 147 -3.59 -2.88 11.30
N LEU A 148 -2.50 -3.64 11.27
CA LEU A 148 -1.42 -3.60 12.25
C LEU A 148 -0.15 -3.09 11.56
N ALA A 149 0.61 -2.26 12.24
CA ALA A 149 1.89 -1.75 11.74
C ALA A 149 2.90 -1.64 12.87
N ASN A 150 4.18 -1.55 12.53
CA ASN A 150 5.19 -1.23 13.51
C ASN A 150 5.06 0.24 13.94
N LYS A 151 5.14 0.46 15.24
CA LYS A 151 5.23 1.81 15.79
C LYS A 151 6.67 2.30 15.61
N GLU A 152 6.85 3.27 14.72
CA GLU A 152 8.12 3.99 14.64
C GLU A 152 8.12 5.10 15.68
N SER A 153 9.11 5.07 16.59
CA SER A 153 9.28 6.17 17.54
C SER A 153 9.94 7.33 16.79
N PHE A 154 9.17 8.33 16.42
CA PHE A 154 9.68 9.64 15.96
C PHE A 154 10.26 10.48 17.10
N VAL A 155 10.48 9.91 18.28
CA VAL A 155 11.10 10.62 19.38
C VAL A 155 12.61 10.42 19.30
N GLU A 156 13.26 11.38 18.71
CA GLU A 156 14.67 11.65 18.87
C GLU A 156 14.99 11.69 20.38
N GLN A 157 16.00 10.89 20.81
CA GLN A 157 16.63 10.95 22.15
C GLN A 157 16.05 10.13 23.32
N THR A 158 15.30 9.10 23.16
CA THR A 158 15.20 8.12 24.25
C THR A 158 15.73 6.76 23.84
N THR A 159 16.68 6.26 24.62
CA THR A 159 17.48 5.04 24.41
C THR A 159 16.68 3.72 24.47
N ASP A 160 15.38 3.79 24.68
CA ASP A 160 14.48 2.64 24.74
C ASP A 160 13.75 2.46 23.40
N LYS A 161 14.42 1.81 22.44
CA LYS A 161 13.81 1.26 21.24
C LYS A 161 12.91 0.05 21.57
N LYS A 162 11.82 0.26 22.26
CA LYS A 162 10.74 -0.74 22.32
C LYS A 162 9.94 -0.62 21.04
N GLY A 163 10.29 -1.41 20.03
CA GLY A 163 9.45 -1.63 18.86
C GLY A 163 8.09 -2.15 19.34
N GLY A 164 7.04 -1.40 19.09
CA GLY A 164 5.67 -1.76 19.43
C GLY A 164 4.88 -2.11 18.17
N VAL A 165 3.87 -2.95 18.33
CA VAL A 165 2.82 -3.18 17.33
C VAL A 165 1.69 -2.21 17.62
N LEU A 166 1.23 -1.51 16.59
CA LEU A 166 0.09 -0.61 16.67
C LEU A 166 -1.02 -1.11 15.76
N MET A 167 -2.22 -1.24 16.28
CA MET A 167 -3.41 -1.33 15.44
C MET A 167 -3.81 0.10 15.07
N ASP A 168 -3.56 0.48 13.82
CA ASP A 168 -3.74 1.85 13.34
C ASP A 168 -5.05 2.07 12.60
N ALA A 169 -5.72 1.00 12.17
CA ALA A 169 -7.04 1.10 11.56
C ALA A 169 -7.90 -0.14 11.77
N LEU A 170 -9.19 0.10 11.93
CA LEU A 170 -10.25 -0.87 11.75
C LEU A 170 -11.04 -0.45 10.51
N ILE A 171 -11.17 -1.34 9.54
CA ILE A 171 -11.74 -1.03 8.24
C ILE A 171 -13.02 -1.82 8.05
N LEU A 172 -14.11 -1.12 7.82
CA LEU A 172 -15.38 -1.71 7.40
C LEU A 172 -15.45 -1.61 5.88
N SER A 173 -15.80 -2.70 5.22
CA SER A 173 -15.95 -2.74 3.77
C SER A 173 -17.29 -3.31 3.36
N THR A 174 -17.85 -2.78 2.28
CA THR A 174 -19.05 -3.29 1.65
C THR A 174 -18.79 -3.45 0.16
N ARG A 175 -19.38 -4.49 -0.42
CA ARG A 175 -19.30 -4.72 -1.86
C ARG A 175 -20.61 -5.31 -2.35
N PHE A 176 -21.07 -4.80 -3.48
CA PHE A 176 -22.21 -5.34 -4.20
C PHE A 176 -21.74 -5.80 -5.58
N ASP A 177 -21.98 -7.08 -5.89
CA ASP A 177 -21.67 -7.69 -7.17
C ASP A 177 -22.96 -7.91 -7.96
N TYR A 178 -22.96 -7.48 -9.21
CA TYR A 178 -24.05 -7.67 -10.15
C TYR A 178 -23.50 -8.15 -11.50
N HIS A 179 -23.76 -9.39 -11.85
CA HIS A 179 -23.18 -10.07 -13.03
C HIS A 179 -21.64 -9.94 -13.08
N LYS A 180 -21.15 -9.15 -14.04
CA LYS A 180 -19.71 -8.91 -14.26
C LYS A 180 -19.19 -7.66 -13.58
N TYR A 181 -20.04 -6.91 -12.90
CA TYR A 181 -19.69 -5.64 -12.26
C TYR A 181 -19.73 -5.78 -10.74
N GLY A 182 -18.80 -5.10 -10.09
CA GLY A 182 -18.78 -5.01 -8.64
C GLY A 182 -18.47 -3.58 -8.20
N ILE A 183 -19.23 -3.08 -7.23
CA ILE A 183 -19.00 -1.78 -6.61
C ILE A 183 -18.74 -2.02 -5.14
N GLY A 184 -17.64 -1.46 -4.63
CA GLY A 184 -17.27 -1.58 -3.23
C GLY A 184 -16.91 -0.25 -2.62
N LEU A 185 -17.15 -0.12 -1.32
CA LEU A 185 -16.77 1.00 -0.48
C LEU A 185 -16.05 0.46 0.75
N SER A 186 -15.06 1.21 1.24
CA SER A 186 -14.36 0.90 2.49
C SER A 186 -14.13 2.18 3.28
N TYR A 187 -14.25 2.08 4.60
CA TYR A 187 -14.03 3.19 5.53
C TYR A 187 -13.20 2.71 6.72
#